data_9bf640542c06b6b1c03e95ca11f5c6eb
#
_entry.id   9bf640542c06b6b1c03e95ca11f5c6eb
#
_cell.length_a   1.000
_cell.length_b   1.000
_cell.length_c   1.000
_cell.angle_alpha   90.00
_cell.angle_beta   90.00
_cell.angle_gamma   90.00
#
_symmetry.space_group_name_H-M   'P 1'
#
loop_
_entity.id
_entity.type
_entity.pdbx_description
1 polymer ?
#
loop_
_entity_poly.entity_id
_entity_poly.type
_entity_poly.pdbx_seq_one_letter_code
_entity_poly.pdbx_strand_id
1 'polypeptide(L)'
;MSEWTVNEDGRVIVRVLVRGLVHVAREEIAGAETSVRRARLEGDSSAPGSIRQLRIAIRRIEYQLATMADVDSSLDIDDLVKGLHEVGKPFGQLRDAEILSARVAKVLRARGVTPESDRLLEAVADEHYRAQRASDGWLDSEEFHRTLEDLNEFRLTLPTDAVTPTMARPIAQHAIRVTWRSVKRAAKLAKEESRDELLHALRRKVKHAVYLTRGFSYVLGPSSEEFALRLVTLQKLLGRQHDHVVVAAWLQGIGGDYASLKPLTDDVSLEERRRADHGAEEWAEPWQFVRDFRPKETVMTSYSFFD
;
A
#
# COMPACT_ATOMS: atom_id res chain seq x y z
N MET A 1 16.88 -24.25 10.43
CA MET A 1 16.51 -23.39 9.29
C MET A 1 17.82 -22.96 8.65
N SER A 2 18.14 -23.45 7.44
CA SER A 2 19.32 -22.97 6.74
C SER A 2 19.11 -21.51 6.39
N GLU A 3 19.97 -20.62 6.90
CA GLU A 3 20.02 -19.24 6.45
C GLU A 3 20.32 -19.26 4.95
N TRP A 4 19.35 -18.80 4.16
CA TRP A 4 19.55 -18.59 2.74
C TRP A 4 20.40 -17.33 2.59
N THR A 5 21.67 -17.52 2.23
CA THR A 5 22.59 -16.41 1.98
C THR A 5 22.79 -16.26 0.49
N VAL A 6 22.70 -15.03 0.02
CA VAL A 6 22.98 -14.68 -1.37
C VAL A 6 24.50 -14.75 -1.57
N ASN A 7 24.96 -15.62 -2.48
CA ASN A 7 26.36 -15.66 -2.90
C ASN A 7 26.70 -14.44 -3.79
N GLU A 8 27.96 -14.26 -4.20
CA GLU A 8 28.39 -13.12 -5.03
C GLU A 8 27.58 -12.99 -6.33
N ASP A 9 27.37 -14.09 -7.04
CA ASP A 9 26.53 -14.09 -8.27
C ASP A 9 25.09 -13.67 -7.98
N GLY A 10 24.54 -14.15 -6.87
CA GLY A 10 23.19 -13.77 -6.42
C GLY A 10 23.09 -12.29 -6.08
N ARG A 11 24.12 -11.67 -5.49
CA ARG A 11 24.16 -10.21 -5.22
C ARG A 11 24.13 -9.40 -6.50
N VAL A 12 24.82 -9.85 -7.54
CA VAL A 12 24.74 -9.23 -8.86
C VAL A 12 23.31 -9.25 -9.37
N ILE A 13 22.64 -10.40 -9.28
CA ILE A 13 21.25 -10.55 -9.73
C ILE A 13 20.31 -9.66 -8.91
N VAL A 14 20.48 -9.58 -7.59
CA VAL A 14 19.71 -8.68 -6.71
C VAL A 14 19.85 -7.23 -7.18
N ARG A 15 21.06 -6.76 -7.43
CA ARG A 15 21.32 -5.40 -7.92
C ARG A 15 20.65 -5.12 -9.27
N VAL A 16 20.65 -6.07 -10.19
CA VAL A 16 19.94 -5.94 -11.48
C VAL A 16 18.44 -5.84 -11.27
N LEU A 17 17.85 -6.66 -10.39
CA LEU A 17 16.43 -6.57 -10.05
C LEU A 17 16.09 -5.23 -9.43
N VAL A 18 16.88 -4.75 -8.46
CA VAL A 18 16.68 -3.44 -7.82
C VAL A 18 16.76 -2.31 -8.85
N ARG A 19 17.75 -2.34 -9.75
CA ARG A 19 17.86 -1.36 -10.84
C ARG A 19 16.60 -1.33 -11.71
N GLY A 20 16.06 -2.50 -12.06
CA GLY A 20 14.82 -2.60 -12.85
C GLY A 20 13.62 -2.01 -12.10
N LEU A 21 13.46 -2.31 -10.81
CA LEU A 21 12.40 -1.75 -9.97
C LEU A 21 12.50 -0.22 -9.87
N VAL A 22 13.70 0.31 -9.66
CA VAL A 22 13.95 1.76 -9.57
C VAL A 22 13.66 2.45 -10.90
N HIS A 23 14.06 1.85 -12.03
CA HIS A 23 13.78 2.41 -13.36
C HIS A 23 12.27 2.59 -13.58
N VAL A 24 11.48 1.55 -13.36
CA VAL A 24 10.02 1.62 -13.49
C VAL A 24 9.42 2.65 -12.52
N ALA A 25 9.90 2.69 -11.28
CA ALA A 25 9.39 3.62 -10.28
C ALA A 25 9.65 5.08 -10.64
N ARG A 26 10.81 5.40 -11.22
CA ARG A 26 11.14 6.75 -11.70
C ARG A 26 10.13 7.24 -12.72
N GLU A 27 9.83 6.43 -13.71
CA GLU A 27 8.87 6.77 -14.77
C GLU A 27 7.45 6.97 -14.20
N GLU A 28 7.02 6.06 -13.33
CA GLU A 28 5.69 6.14 -12.71
C GLU A 28 5.55 7.34 -11.78
N ILE A 29 6.55 7.64 -10.96
CA ILE A 29 6.55 8.77 -10.05
C ILE A 29 6.58 10.09 -10.83
N ALA A 30 7.48 10.23 -11.80
CA ALA A 30 7.58 11.43 -12.61
C ALA A 30 6.28 11.71 -13.40
N GLY A 31 5.68 10.67 -13.99
CA GLY A 31 4.40 10.79 -14.69
C GLY A 31 3.25 11.19 -13.77
N ALA A 32 3.18 10.60 -12.58
CA ALA A 32 2.17 10.91 -11.59
C ALA A 32 2.36 12.33 -11.01
N GLU A 33 3.59 12.73 -10.68
CA GLU A 33 3.91 14.08 -10.22
C GLU A 33 3.53 15.14 -11.26
N THR A 34 3.90 14.94 -12.52
CA THR A 34 3.53 15.84 -13.63
C THR A 34 2.01 15.98 -13.72
N SER A 35 1.28 14.88 -13.57
CA SER A 35 -0.19 14.88 -13.61
C SER A 35 -0.79 15.64 -12.44
N VAL A 36 -0.22 15.51 -11.23
CA VAL A 36 -0.66 16.27 -10.04
C VAL A 36 -0.43 17.76 -10.25
N ARG A 37 0.77 18.17 -10.68
CA ARG A 37 1.12 19.58 -10.88
C ARG A 37 0.25 20.22 -11.97
N ARG A 38 -0.01 19.51 -13.06
CA ARG A 38 -0.93 19.95 -14.12
C ARG A 38 -2.34 20.15 -13.58
N ALA A 39 -2.92 19.15 -12.92
CA ALA A 39 -4.27 19.21 -12.38
C ALA A 39 -4.43 20.38 -11.38
N ARG A 40 -3.39 20.70 -10.59
CA ARG A 40 -3.39 21.87 -9.70
C ARG A 40 -3.41 23.19 -10.47
N LEU A 41 -2.62 23.33 -11.53
CA LEU A 41 -2.55 24.54 -12.34
C LEU A 41 -3.87 24.82 -13.10
N GLU A 42 -4.51 23.75 -13.55
CA GLU A 42 -5.77 23.81 -14.31
C GLU A 42 -7.02 23.89 -13.41
N GLY A 43 -6.87 23.75 -12.09
CA GLY A 43 -8.01 23.64 -11.15
C GLY A 43 -8.87 22.40 -11.41
N ASP A 44 -8.26 21.34 -11.95
CA ASP A 44 -8.96 20.15 -12.40
C ASP A 44 -9.39 19.25 -11.22
N SER A 45 -10.65 18.83 -11.24
CA SER A 45 -11.20 17.85 -10.29
C SER A 45 -10.56 16.46 -10.36
N SER A 46 -9.69 16.17 -11.35
CA SER A 46 -8.93 14.91 -11.45
C SER A 46 -7.71 14.85 -10.52
N ALA A 47 -7.32 15.95 -9.87
CA ALA A 47 -6.19 16.03 -8.96
C ALA A 47 -6.15 14.91 -7.89
N PRO A 48 -7.27 14.52 -7.24
CA PRO A 48 -7.28 13.42 -6.28
C PRO A 48 -6.85 12.07 -6.88
N GLY A 49 -7.22 11.80 -8.12
CA GLY A 49 -6.80 10.59 -8.84
C GLY A 49 -5.30 10.54 -9.08
N SER A 50 -4.70 11.65 -9.48
CA SER A 50 -3.27 11.79 -9.74
C SER A 50 -2.44 11.68 -8.45
N ILE A 51 -2.87 12.32 -7.35
CA ILE A 51 -2.23 12.19 -6.03
C ILE A 51 -2.27 10.74 -5.55
N ARG A 52 -3.39 10.06 -5.77
CA ARG A 52 -3.49 8.62 -5.44
C ARG A 52 -2.50 7.78 -6.23
N GLN A 53 -2.28 8.05 -7.51
CA GLN A 53 -1.30 7.35 -8.33
C GLN A 53 0.12 7.61 -7.83
N LEU A 54 0.47 8.86 -7.55
CA LEU A 54 1.77 9.23 -6.98
C LEU A 54 2.05 8.49 -5.67
N ARG A 55 1.09 8.49 -4.75
CA ARG A 55 1.17 7.75 -3.49
C ARG A 55 1.38 6.24 -3.71
N ILE A 56 0.68 5.65 -4.69
CA ILE A 56 0.82 4.21 -4.98
C ILE A 56 2.20 3.91 -5.53
N ALA A 57 2.74 4.73 -6.42
CA ALA A 57 4.06 4.55 -7.01
C ALA A 57 5.16 4.65 -5.93
N ILE A 58 5.14 5.68 -5.08
CA ILE A 58 6.08 5.86 -3.97
C ILE A 58 6.03 4.66 -3.01
N ARG A 59 4.83 4.27 -2.56
CA ARG A 59 4.69 3.13 -1.63
C ARG A 59 5.07 1.79 -2.25
N ARG A 60 4.90 1.63 -3.55
CA ARG A 60 5.31 0.42 -4.24
C ARG A 60 6.81 0.25 -4.21
N ILE A 61 7.55 1.27 -4.64
CA ILE A 61 9.02 1.18 -4.66
C ILE A 61 9.60 1.09 -3.25
N GLU A 62 9.06 1.81 -2.26
CA GLU A 62 9.43 1.69 -0.86
C GLU A 62 9.39 0.23 -0.40
N TYR A 63 8.25 -0.46 -0.58
CA TYR A 63 8.09 -1.86 -0.18
C TYR A 63 8.98 -2.82 -0.97
N GLN A 64 9.18 -2.57 -2.25
CA GLN A 64 10.04 -3.40 -3.10
C GLN A 64 11.49 -3.31 -2.67
N LEU A 65 11.99 -2.09 -2.45
CA LEU A 65 13.36 -1.87 -1.99
C LEU A 65 13.60 -2.43 -0.58
N ALA A 66 12.68 -2.19 0.36
CA ALA A 66 12.78 -2.76 1.70
C ALA A 66 12.88 -4.30 1.66
N THR A 67 12.10 -4.96 0.78
CA THR A 67 12.22 -6.43 0.62
C THR A 67 13.55 -6.84 0.03
N MET A 68 14.09 -6.07 -0.91
CA MET A 68 15.38 -6.40 -1.52
C MET A 68 16.55 -6.20 -0.54
N ALA A 69 16.45 -5.21 0.37
CA ALA A 69 17.37 -5.07 1.50
C ALA A 69 17.32 -6.29 2.46
N ASP A 70 16.12 -6.82 2.71
CA ASP A 70 15.97 -8.07 3.50
C ASP A 70 16.57 -9.30 2.78
N VAL A 71 16.62 -9.31 1.44
CA VAL A 71 17.20 -10.38 0.62
C VAL A 71 18.71 -10.26 0.55
N ASP A 72 19.25 -9.06 0.46
CA ASP A 72 20.69 -8.79 0.43
C ASP A 72 21.00 -7.55 1.29
N SER A 73 21.46 -7.79 2.50
CA SER A 73 21.83 -6.75 3.46
C SER A 73 23.07 -5.92 3.06
N SER A 74 23.76 -6.29 1.97
CA SER A 74 24.85 -5.48 1.41
C SER A 74 24.37 -4.34 0.51
N LEU A 75 23.07 -4.24 0.24
CA LEU A 75 22.48 -3.09 -0.45
C LEU A 75 22.45 -1.89 0.50
N ASP A 76 23.12 -0.84 0.12
CA ASP A 76 23.08 0.45 0.83
C ASP A 76 21.90 1.29 0.32
N ILE A 77 20.70 0.97 0.80
CA ILE A 77 19.42 1.58 0.38
C ILE A 77 18.52 1.99 1.53
N ASP A 78 18.96 1.87 2.77
CA ASP A 78 18.13 2.13 3.94
C ASP A 78 17.67 3.59 4.01
N ASP A 79 18.55 4.54 3.72
CA ASP A 79 18.20 5.96 3.72
C ASP A 79 17.20 6.31 2.61
N LEU A 80 17.35 5.72 1.42
CA LEU A 80 16.38 5.88 0.33
C LEU A 80 15.01 5.30 0.70
N VAL A 81 14.98 4.11 1.30
CA VAL A 81 13.72 3.49 1.77
C VAL A 81 13.06 4.36 2.83
N LYS A 82 13.82 4.90 3.77
CA LYS A 82 13.33 5.81 4.81
C LYS A 82 12.78 7.11 4.20
N GLY A 83 13.51 7.73 3.28
CA GLY A 83 13.04 8.93 2.56
C GLY A 83 11.72 8.69 1.84
N LEU A 84 11.61 7.61 1.08
CA LEU A 84 10.38 7.19 0.39
C LEU A 84 9.22 6.95 1.38
N HIS A 85 9.51 6.40 2.57
CA HIS A 85 8.52 6.22 3.62
C HIS A 85 7.95 7.55 4.10
N GLU A 86 8.82 8.50 4.44
CA GLU A 86 8.41 9.83 4.92
C GLU A 86 7.63 10.59 3.86
N VAL A 87 8.12 10.60 2.62
CA VAL A 87 7.47 11.24 1.47
C VAL A 87 6.06 10.69 1.21
N GLY A 88 5.83 9.43 1.51
CA GLY A 88 4.52 8.80 1.32
C GLY A 88 3.46 9.12 2.39
N LYS A 89 3.84 9.69 3.55
CA LYS A 89 2.92 9.89 4.70
C LYS A 89 1.82 10.93 4.42
N PRO A 90 2.12 12.17 3.97
CA PRO A 90 1.08 13.17 3.76
C PRO A 90 0.03 12.76 2.74
N PHE A 91 0.44 12.06 1.68
CA PHE A 91 -0.50 11.51 0.70
C PHE A 91 -1.39 10.38 1.27
N GLY A 92 -0.91 9.69 2.32
CA GLY A 92 -1.71 8.75 3.09
C GLY A 92 -2.82 9.46 3.87
N GLN A 93 -2.47 10.52 4.59
CA GLN A 93 -3.40 11.33 5.38
C GLN A 93 -4.49 11.95 4.51
N LEU A 94 -4.13 12.52 3.35
CA LEU A 94 -5.12 13.03 2.39
C LEU A 94 -6.08 11.92 1.94
N ARG A 95 -5.57 10.72 1.64
CA ARG A 95 -6.43 9.61 1.25
C ARG A 95 -7.40 9.19 2.35
N ASP A 96 -6.97 9.20 3.60
CA ASP A 96 -7.82 8.87 4.74
C ASP A 96 -8.91 9.94 4.93
N ALA A 97 -8.60 11.23 4.73
CA ALA A 97 -9.57 12.31 4.73
C ALA A 97 -10.58 12.24 3.57
N GLU A 98 -10.15 11.84 2.36
CA GLU A 98 -11.06 11.57 1.23
C GLU A 98 -12.07 10.45 1.55
N ILE A 99 -11.59 9.35 2.16
CA ILE A 99 -12.42 8.22 2.56
C ILE A 99 -13.42 8.67 3.61
N LEU A 100 -12.97 9.41 4.62
CA LEU A 100 -13.81 9.98 5.67
C LEU A 100 -14.95 10.82 5.07
N SER A 101 -14.60 11.79 4.21
CA SER A 101 -15.58 12.65 3.55
C SER A 101 -16.63 11.86 2.76
N ALA A 102 -16.17 10.93 1.92
CA ALA A 102 -17.07 10.14 1.09
C ALA A 102 -18.04 9.28 1.93
N ARG A 103 -17.54 8.66 3.02
CA ARG A 103 -18.34 7.78 3.86
C ARG A 103 -19.32 8.53 4.74
N VAL A 104 -18.88 9.57 5.44
CA VAL A 104 -19.76 10.40 6.28
C VAL A 104 -20.86 11.01 5.43
N ALA A 105 -20.53 11.61 4.28
CA ALA A 105 -21.51 12.15 3.37
C ALA A 105 -22.51 11.09 2.86
N LYS A 106 -22.08 9.86 2.62
CA LYS A 106 -22.96 8.76 2.22
C LYS A 106 -23.95 8.38 3.33
N VAL A 107 -23.47 8.25 4.57
CA VAL A 107 -24.31 7.88 5.72
C VAL A 107 -25.33 8.98 6.02
N LEU A 108 -24.90 10.25 6.04
CA LEU A 108 -25.77 11.37 6.35
C LEU A 108 -26.84 11.58 5.27
N ARG A 109 -26.50 11.43 3.99
CA ARG A 109 -27.49 11.48 2.90
C ARG A 109 -28.61 10.44 3.05
N ALA A 110 -28.28 9.26 3.56
CA ALA A 110 -29.28 8.21 3.79
C ALA A 110 -30.21 8.50 4.97
N ARG A 111 -29.81 9.38 5.91
CA ARG A 111 -30.56 9.75 7.13
C ARG A 111 -31.39 11.02 6.99
N GLY A 112 -31.12 11.80 5.96
CA GLY A 112 -31.73 13.14 5.76
C GLY A 112 -30.85 14.27 6.29
N VAL A 113 -31.15 15.47 5.87
CA VAL A 113 -30.41 16.69 6.22
C VAL A 113 -30.97 17.29 7.52
N THR A 114 -30.09 17.50 8.49
CA THR A 114 -30.37 18.21 9.75
C THR A 114 -29.26 19.25 9.99
N PRO A 115 -29.49 20.27 10.84
CA PRO A 115 -28.44 21.24 11.19
C PRO A 115 -27.19 20.58 11.77
N GLU A 116 -27.33 19.47 12.49
CA GLU A 116 -26.20 18.69 13.03
C GLU A 116 -25.45 17.97 11.92
N SER A 117 -26.16 17.42 10.91
CA SER A 117 -25.52 16.77 9.76
C SER A 117 -24.73 17.77 8.92
N ASP A 118 -25.21 18.99 8.74
CA ASP A 118 -24.49 20.05 8.03
C ASP A 118 -23.19 20.44 8.76
N ARG A 119 -23.26 20.63 10.08
CA ARG A 119 -22.07 20.92 10.89
C ARG A 119 -21.04 19.77 10.87
N LEU A 120 -21.49 18.52 10.86
CA LEU A 120 -20.59 17.37 10.76
C LEU A 120 -19.94 17.33 9.37
N LEU A 121 -20.68 17.65 8.30
CA LEU A 121 -20.11 17.77 6.95
C LEU A 121 -19.08 18.90 6.85
N GLU A 122 -19.32 20.05 7.49
CA GLU A 122 -18.33 21.14 7.59
C GLU A 122 -17.06 20.67 8.29
N ALA A 123 -17.17 20.02 9.45
CA ALA A 123 -16.00 19.51 10.18
C ALA A 123 -15.18 18.50 9.36
N VAL A 124 -15.85 17.64 8.60
CA VAL A 124 -15.21 16.68 7.69
C VAL A 124 -14.56 17.39 6.50
N ALA A 125 -15.19 18.44 5.97
CA ALA A 125 -14.62 19.26 4.90
C ALA A 125 -13.36 20.01 5.37
N ASP A 126 -13.35 20.51 6.60
CA ASP A 126 -12.18 21.15 7.21
C ASP A 126 -11.01 20.17 7.38
N GLU A 127 -11.30 18.93 7.78
CA GLU A 127 -10.26 17.88 7.86
C GLU A 127 -9.69 17.58 6.48
N HIS A 128 -10.54 17.42 5.48
CA HIS A 128 -10.09 17.21 4.10
C HIS A 128 -9.26 18.38 3.59
N TYR A 129 -9.70 19.62 3.84
CA TYR A 129 -8.97 20.82 3.44
C TYR A 129 -7.58 20.91 4.11
N ARG A 130 -7.49 20.60 5.42
CA ARG A 130 -6.21 20.56 6.13
C ARG A 130 -5.26 19.51 5.54
N ALA A 131 -5.77 18.30 5.29
CA ALA A 131 -4.99 17.22 4.70
C ALA A 131 -4.54 17.55 3.25
N GLN A 132 -5.40 18.19 2.47
CA GLN A 132 -5.07 18.67 1.12
C GLN A 132 -3.95 19.70 1.17
N ARG A 133 -4.06 20.71 2.01
CA ARG A 133 -3.01 21.74 2.15
C ARG A 133 -1.68 21.17 2.62
N ALA A 134 -1.71 20.23 3.55
CA ALA A 134 -0.51 19.54 4.01
C ALA A 134 0.17 18.74 2.86
N SER A 135 -0.65 18.00 2.07
CA SER A 135 -0.17 17.27 0.89
C SER A 135 0.40 18.22 -0.18
N ASP A 136 -0.24 19.38 -0.37
CA ASP A 136 0.19 20.40 -1.32
C ASP A 136 1.50 21.05 -0.91
N GLY A 137 1.64 21.46 0.33
CA GLY A 137 2.90 22.02 0.86
C GLY A 137 4.04 21.01 0.83
N TRP A 138 3.71 19.72 1.02
CA TRP A 138 4.71 18.66 0.96
C TRP A 138 5.26 18.43 -0.45
N LEU A 139 4.42 18.50 -1.49
CA LEU A 139 4.88 18.38 -2.88
C LEU A 139 5.90 19.46 -3.29
N ASP A 140 5.86 20.59 -2.61
CA ASP A 140 6.76 21.72 -2.86
C ASP A 140 7.93 21.78 -1.85
N SER A 141 8.03 20.79 -0.92
CA SER A 141 9.07 20.74 0.08
C SER A 141 10.42 20.29 -0.46
N GLU A 142 11.49 20.76 0.20
CA GLU A 142 12.85 20.34 -0.12
C GLU A 142 13.07 18.85 0.11
N GLU A 143 12.45 18.27 1.13
CA GLU A 143 12.54 16.85 1.47
C GLU A 143 11.92 15.98 0.37
N PHE A 144 10.79 16.39 -0.20
CA PHE A 144 10.17 15.69 -1.32
C PHE A 144 11.10 15.70 -2.53
N HIS A 145 11.61 16.87 -2.92
CA HIS A 145 12.51 17.01 -4.07
C HIS A 145 13.81 16.23 -3.86
N ARG A 146 14.44 16.35 -2.69
CA ARG A 146 15.67 15.61 -2.36
C ARG A 146 15.45 14.09 -2.47
N THR A 147 14.36 13.56 -1.92
CA THR A 147 14.10 12.11 -2.01
C THR A 147 13.90 11.65 -3.45
N LEU A 148 13.28 12.47 -4.32
CA LEU A 148 13.17 12.15 -5.74
C LEU A 148 14.50 12.27 -6.47
N GLU A 149 15.34 13.23 -6.11
CA GLU A 149 16.71 13.35 -6.61
C GLU A 149 17.55 12.14 -6.21
N ASP A 150 17.54 11.74 -4.93
CA ASP A 150 18.20 10.53 -4.43
C ASP A 150 17.74 9.28 -5.20
N LEU A 151 16.44 9.14 -5.45
CA LEU A 151 15.91 8.07 -6.27
C LEU A 151 16.41 8.15 -7.71
N ASN A 152 16.46 9.36 -8.31
CA ASN A 152 16.90 9.59 -9.69
C ASN A 152 18.41 9.38 -9.86
N GLU A 153 19.20 9.73 -8.86
CA GLU A 153 20.66 9.58 -8.85
C GLU A 153 21.11 8.20 -8.39
N PHE A 154 20.21 7.43 -7.76
CA PHE A 154 20.53 6.10 -7.29
C PHE A 154 21.12 5.23 -8.40
N ARG A 155 22.33 4.73 -8.19
CA ARG A 155 23.07 3.88 -9.12
C ARG A 155 23.65 2.69 -8.38
N LEU A 156 23.56 1.54 -8.99
CA LEU A 156 24.25 0.34 -8.54
C LEU A 156 25.33 -0.01 -9.56
N THR A 157 26.54 -0.22 -9.06
CA THR A 157 27.62 -0.78 -9.89
C THR A 157 27.23 -2.19 -10.30
N LEU A 158 27.10 -2.42 -11.59
CA LEU A 158 26.78 -3.71 -12.17
C LEU A 158 27.95 -4.20 -12.99
N PRO A 159 28.26 -5.50 -12.96
CA PRO A 159 29.16 -6.11 -13.93
C PRO A 159 28.53 -6.05 -15.31
N THR A 160 29.40 -6.16 -16.33
CA THR A 160 29.03 -6.01 -17.73
C THR A 160 28.17 -7.18 -18.25
N ASP A 161 28.08 -8.26 -17.50
CA ASP A 161 27.41 -9.49 -17.93
C ASP A 161 25.88 -9.37 -17.82
N ALA A 162 25.22 -9.81 -18.87
CA ALA A 162 23.77 -9.75 -18.96
C ALA A 162 23.11 -10.76 -18.00
N VAL A 163 22.32 -10.26 -17.05
CA VAL A 163 21.44 -11.09 -16.21
C VAL A 163 20.14 -11.37 -16.97
N THR A 164 19.88 -12.64 -17.23
CA THR A 164 18.64 -13.09 -17.88
C THR A 164 17.48 -13.21 -16.88
N PRO A 165 16.20 -13.14 -17.33
CA PRO A 165 15.05 -13.41 -16.48
C PRO A 165 15.12 -14.79 -15.80
N THR A 166 15.71 -15.80 -16.46
CA THR A 166 15.89 -17.13 -15.90
C THR A 166 16.81 -17.12 -14.68
N MET A 167 17.90 -16.37 -14.72
CA MET A 167 18.82 -16.21 -13.58
C MET A 167 18.18 -15.41 -12.43
N ALA A 168 17.35 -14.43 -12.75
CA ALA A 168 16.68 -13.58 -11.76
C ALA A 168 15.50 -14.28 -11.05
N ARG A 169 14.89 -15.29 -11.67
CA ARG A 169 13.71 -15.98 -11.16
C ARG A 169 13.87 -16.58 -9.75
N PRO A 170 14.95 -17.30 -9.39
CA PRO A 170 15.10 -17.84 -8.04
C PRO A 170 15.13 -16.77 -6.95
N ILE A 171 15.73 -15.62 -7.23
CA ILE A 171 15.79 -14.46 -6.30
C ILE A 171 14.39 -13.88 -6.13
N ALA A 172 13.69 -13.60 -7.23
CA ALA A 172 12.31 -13.08 -7.20
C ALA A 172 11.36 -14.04 -6.47
N GLN A 173 11.48 -15.36 -6.71
CA GLN A 173 10.72 -16.38 -6.00
C GLN A 173 11.02 -16.38 -4.51
N HIS A 174 12.29 -16.28 -4.13
CA HIS A 174 12.69 -16.21 -2.72
C HIS A 174 12.08 -14.98 -2.02
N ALA A 175 12.16 -13.80 -2.62
CA ALA A 175 11.58 -12.58 -2.09
C ALA A 175 10.06 -12.70 -1.88
N ILE A 176 9.34 -13.26 -2.85
CA ILE A 176 7.90 -13.53 -2.71
C ILE A 176 7.62 -14.57 -1.62
N ARG A 177 8.41 -15.63 -1.52
CA ARG A 177 8.24 -16.67 -0.49
C ARG A 177 8.41 -16.12 0.92
N VAL A 178 9.41 -15.27 1.15
CA VAL A 178 9.62 -14.60 2.45
C VAL A 178 8.43 -13.71 2.78
N THR A 179 8.00 -12.88 1.83
CA THR A 179 6.83 -12.02 1.99
C THR A 179 5.56 -12.84 2.25
N TRP A 180 5.36 -13.93 1.50
CA TRP A 180 4.21 -14.82 1.66
C TRP A 180 4.17 -15.50 3.04
N ARG A 181 5.31 -15.91 3.57
CA ARG A 181 5.38 -16.44 4.96
C ARG A 181 4.91 -15.39 5.97
N SER A 182 5.26 -14.12 5.77
CA SER A 182 4.80 -13.03 6.65
C SER A 182 3.29 -12.79 6.54
N VAL A 183 2.71 -12.91 5.33
CA VAL A 183 1.24 -12.86 5.11
C VAL A 183 0.56 -14.03 5.82
N LYS A 184 1.05 -15.26 5.65
CA LYS A 184 0.50 -16.46 6.32
C LYS A 184 0.50 -16.32 7.85
N ARG A 185 1.60 -15.79 8.41
CA ARG A 185 1.71 -15.55 9.87
C ARG A 185 0.70 -14.51 10.34
N ALA A 186 0.58 -13.38 9.62
CA ALA A 186 -0.38 -12.35 9.96
C ALA A 186 -1.83 -12.85 9.84
N ALA A 187 -2.14 -13.66 8.81
CA ALA A 187 -3.45 -14.26 8.64
C ALA A 187 -3.80 -15.25 9.76
N LYS A 188 -2.81 -16.03 10.24
CA LYS A 188 -3.00 -16.93 11.38
C LYS A 188 -3.36 -16.13 12.63
N LEU A 189 -2.63 -15.08 12.97
CA LEU A 189 -2.89 -14.22 14.12
C LEU A 189 -4.27 -13.54 14.03
N ALA A 190 -4.60 -12.99 12.84
CA ALA A 190 -5.90 -12.35 12.64
C ALA A 190 -7.08 -13.32 12.72
N LYS A 191 -6.85 -14.62 12.44
CA LYS A 191 -7.88 -15.67 12.61
C LYS A 191 -8.05 -16.10 14.07
N GLU A 192 -6.95 -16.15 14.84
CA GLU A 192 -6.97 -16.53 16.25
C GLU A 192 -7.59 -15.44 17.12
N GLU A 193 -7.30 -14.17 16.79
CA GLU A 193 -7.79 -13.00 17.49
C GLU A 193 -8.30 -11.97 16.47
N SER A 194 -9.62 -11.84 16.35
CA SER A 194 -10.24 -10.88 15.42
C SER A 194 -10.17 -9.46 15.99
N ARG A 195 -8.96 -8.85 16.00
CA ARG A 195 -8.73 -7.47 16.42
C ARG A 195 -8.35 -6.59 15.23
N ASP A 196 -8.75 -5.33 15.26
CA ASP A 196 -8.49 -4.37 14.19
C ASP A 196 -7.01 -4.23 13.86
N GLU A 197 -6.14 -4.22 14.86
CA GLU A 197 -4.70 -4.09 14.69
C GLU A 197 -4.11 -5.28 13.91
N LEU A 198 -4.63 -6.49 14.15
CA LEU A 198 -4.19 -7.71 13.48
C LEU A 198 -4.70 -7.76 12.04
N LEU A 199 -5.94 -7.34 11.79
CA LEU A 199 -6.49 -7.20 10.44
C LEU A 199 -5.76 -6.09 9.66
N HIS A 200 -5.42 -4.98 10.31
CA HIS A 200 -4.60 -3.94 9.72
C HIS A 200 -3.18 -4.43 9.39
N ALA A 201 -2.57 -5.21 10.29
CA ALA A 201 -1.26 -5.83 10.05
C ALA A 201 -1.32 -6.79 8.84
N LEU A 202 -2.36 -7.64 8.78
CA LEU A 202 -2.60 -8.52 7.63
C LEU A 202 -2.75 -7.70 6.33
N ARG A 203 -3.58 -6.65 6.33
CA ARG A 203 -3.78 -5.75 5.17
C ARG A 203 -2.47 -5.20 4.67
N ARG A 204 -1.59 -4.71 5.56
CA ARG A 204 -0.26 -4.19 5.19
C ARG A 204 0.59 -5.28 4.52
N LYS A 205 0.63 -6.50 5.08
CA LYS A 205 1.40 -7.62 4.51
C LYS A 205 0.86 -8.07 3.16
N VAL A 206 -0.48 -8.14 3.00
CA VAL A 206 -1.12 -8.45 1.72
C VAL A 206 -0.81 -7.38 0.66
N LYS A 207 -0.88 -6.10 1.03
CA LYS A 207 -0.53 -4.98 0.14
C LYS A 207 0.93 -5.06 -0.32
N HIS A 208 1.84 -5.39 0.60
CA HIS A 208 3.25 -5.60 0.28
C HIS A 208 3.42 -6.76 -0.71
N ALA A 209 2.77 -7.90 -0.47
CA ALA A 209 2.79 -9.05 -1.38
C ALA A 209 2.27 -8.70 -2.79
N VAL A 210 1.20 -7.89 -2.89
CA VAL A 210 0.69 -7.39 -4.19
C VAL A 210 1.75 -6.59 -4.93
N TYR A 211 2.39 -5.64 -4.25
CA TYR A 211 3.38 -4.76 -4.88
C TYR A 211 4.61 -5.52 -5.35
N LEU A 212 5.10 -6.44 -4.52
CA LEU A 212 6.26 -7.26 -4.86
C LEU A 212 5.96 -8.22 -6.01
N THR A 213 4.82 -8.93 -5.95
CA THR A 213 4.43 -9.89 -6.99
C THR A 213 4.27 -9.20 -8.35
N ARG A 214 3.66 -8.01 -8.38
CA ARG A 214 3.54 -7.22 -9.60
C ARG A 214 4.88 -6.68 -10.10
N GLY A 215 5.76 -6.25 -9.19
CA GLY A 215 7.09 -5.77 -9.55
C GLY A 215 7.95 -6.83 -10.22
N PHE A 216 7.74 -8.11 -9.88
CA PHE A 216 8.48 -9.23 -10.46
C PHE A 216 7.72 -10.01 -11.53
N SER A 217 6.55 -9.53 -12.01
CA SER A 217 5.75 -10.25 -12.99
C SER A 217 6.50 -10.54 -14.30
N TYR A 218 7.36 -9.61 -14.72
CA TYR A 218 8.20 -9.78 -15.92
C TYR A 218 9.22 -10.93 -15.80
N VAL A 219 9.62 -11.29 -14.57
CA VAL A 219 10.56 -12.41 -14.30
C VAL A 219 9.79 -13.71 -14.04
N LEU A 220 8.65 -13.63 -13.37
CA LEU A 220 7.89 -14.77 -12.86
C LEU A 220 6.85 -15.29 -13.83
N GLY A 221 6.40 -14.45 -14.77
CA GLY A 221 5.44 -14.81 -15.80
C GLY A 221 3.97 -14.76 -15.35
N PRO A 222 3.03 -15.27 -16.18
CA PRO A 222 1.58 -15.07 -16.03
C PRO A 222 0.98 -15.58 -14.73
N SER A 223 1.51 -16.66 -14.15
CA SER A 223 1.01 -17.20 -12.87
C SER A 223 1.17 -16.22 -11.71
N SER A 224 2.18 -15.32 -11.77
CA SER A 224 2.36 -14.29 -10.76
C SER A 224 1.29 -13.20 -10.86
N GLU A 225 0.81 -12.89 -12.05
CA GLU A 225 -0.29 -11.95 -12.26
C GLU A 225 -1.61 -12.50 -11.71
N GLU A 226 -1.91 -13.78 -11.95
CA GLU A 226 -3.07 -14.43 -11.36
C GLU A 226 -3.02 -14.40 -9.83
N PHE A 227 -1.86 -14.72 -9.27
CA PHE A 227 -1.65 -14.62 -7.82
C PHE A 227 -1.84 -13.20 -7.30
N ALA A 228 -1.28 -12.21 -7.98
CA ALA A 228 -1.46 -10.80 -7.62
C ALA A 228 -2.93 -10.37 -7.67
N LEU A 229 -3.72 -10.82 -8.65
CA LEU A 229 -5.14 -10.52 -8.74
C LEU A 229 -5.93 -11.09 -7.55
N ARG A 230 -5.62 -12.32 -7.12
CA ARG A 230 -6.23 -12.93 -5.92
C ARG A 230 -5.88 -12.16 -4.65
N LEU A 231 -4.61 -11.76 -4.50
CA LEU A 231 -4.16 -10.89 -3.41
C LEU A 231 -4.87 -9.53 -3.41
N VAL A 232 -5.11 -8.94 -4.59
CA VAL A 232 -5.83 -7.66 -4.73
C VAL A 232 -7.28 -7.79 -4.24
N THR A 233 -7.94 -8.92 -4.49
CA THR A 233 -9.30 -9.17 -3.99
C THR A 233 -9.33 -9.16 -2.47
N LEU A 234 -8.41 -9.89 -1.82
CA LEU A 234 -8.25 -9.89 -0.37
C LEU A 234 -7.87 -8.48 0.18
N GLN A 235 -6.94 -7.80 -0.51
CA GLN A 235 -6.53 -6.43 -0.16
C GLN A 235 -7.70 -5.44 -0.16
N LYS A 236 -8.59 -5.52 -1.17
CA LYS A 236 -9.76 -4.65 -1.28
C LYS A 236 -10.73 -4.85 -0.14
N LEU A 237 -10.93 -6.10 0.28
CA LEU A 237 -11.83 -6.45 1.36
C LEU A 237 -11.28 -5.96 2.71
N LEU A 238 -10.04 -6.31 3.03
CA LEU A 238 -9.35 -5.80 4.23
C LEU A 238 -9.24 -4.27 4.23
N GLY A 239 -9.17 -3.65 3.03
CA GLY A 239 -9.17 -2.21 2.87
C GLY A 239 -10.51 -1.59 3.28
N ARG A 240 -11.64 -2.16 2.83
CA ARG A 240 -12.98 -1.68 3.22
C ARG A 240 -13.22 -1.78 4.72
N GLN A 241 -12.84 -2.91 5.33
CA GLN A 241 -12.93 -3.10 6.77
C GLN A 241 -12.14 -2.02 7.53
N HIS A 242 -10.88 -1.82 7.15
CA HIS A 242 -10.03 -0.80 7.77
C HIS A 242 -10.59 0.62 7.60
N ASP A 243 -11.12 0.95 6.43
CA ASP A 243 -11.72 2.26 6.16
C ASP A 243 -12.90 2.54 7.12
N HIS A 244 -13.70 1.52 7.45
CA HIS A 244 -14.77 1.65 8.46
C HIS A 244 -14.20 1.90 9.86
N VAL A 245 -13.14 1.19 10.25
CA VAL A 245 -12.47 1.40 11.55
C VAL A 245 -11.94 2.82 11.70
N VAL A 246 -11.25 3.33 10.66
CA VAL A 246 -10.68 4.68 10.67
C VAL A 246 -11.77 5.75 10.81
N VAL A 247 -12.86 5.62 10.04
CA VAL A 247 -13.98 6.56 10.11
C VAL A 247 -14.67 6.52 11.49
N ALA A 248 -14.90 5.33 12.04
CA ALA A 248 -15.48 5.19 13.37
C ALA A 248 -14.60 5.84 14.45
N ALA A 249 -13.29 5.61 14.40
CA ALA A 249 -12.35 6.20 15.36
C ALA A 249 -12.30 7.74 15.26
N TRP A 250 -12.31 8.30 14.05
CA TRP A 250 -12.32 9.74 13.84
C TRP A 250 -13.59 10.38 14.40
N LEU A 251 -14.76 9.79 14.15
CA LEU A 251 -16.04 10.28 14.65
C LEU A 251 -16.10 10.29 16.20
N GLN A 252 -15.50 9.29 16.84
CA GLN A 252 -15.37 9.25 18.29
C GLN A 252 -14.47 10.38 18.82
N GLY A 253 -13.36 10.66 18.11
CA GLY A 253 -12.43 11.72 18.48
C GLY A 253 -13.07 13.11 18.40
N ILE A 254 -13.76 13.42 17.30
CA ILE A 254 -14.34 14.74 17.07
C ILE A 254 -15.51 15.08 18.01
N GLY A 255 -16.20 14.06 18.53
CA GLY A 255 -17.31 14.26 19.48
C GLY A 255 -16.89 14.98 20.76
N GLY A 256 -15.60 14.97 21.11
CA GLY A 256 -15.04 15.76 22.21
C GLY A 256 -14.95 17.24 21.93
N ASP A 257 -14.56 17.63 20.69
CA ASP A 257 -14.40 19.01 20.29
C ASP A 257 -15.74 19.68 19.95
N TYR A 258 -16.75 18.90 19.56
CA TYR A 258 -18.09 19.35 19.18
C TYR A 258 -19.16 18.65 20.02
N ALA A 259 -19.28 19.02 21.27
CA ALA A 259 -20.20 18.37 22.23
C ALA A 259 -21.67 18.30 21.73
N SER A 260 -22.12 19.29 20.95
CA SER A 260 -23.46 19.30 20.35
C SER A 260 -23.65 18.24 19.26
N LEU A 261 -22.58 17.75 18.63
CA LEU A 261 -22.62 16.72 17.60
C LEU A 261 -22.46 15.30 18.16
N LYS A 262 -22.16 15.17 19.47
CA LYS A 262 -21.85 13.89 20.09
C LYS A 262 -22.92 12.81 19.84
N PRO A 263 -24.25 13.06 19.97
CA PRO A 263 -25.24 12.03 19.70
C PRO A 263 -25.20 11.54 18.25
N LEU A 264 -24.98 12.43 17.27
CA LEU A 264 -24.89 12.09 15.86
C LEU A 264 -23.59 11.34 15.55
N THR A 265 -22.44 11.81 16.07
CA THR A 265 -21.14 11.16 15.85
C THR A 265 -21.07 9.79 16.50
N ASP A 266 -21.64 9.61 17.71
CA ASP A 266 -21.74 8.31 18.39
C ASP A 266 -22.57 7.31 17.55
N ASP A 267 -23.71 7.75 17.02
CA ASP A 267 -24.60 6.90 16.24
C ASP A 267 -23.98 6.52 14.87
N VAL A 268 -23.37 7.47 14.16
CA VAL A 268 -22.68 7.19 12.90
C VAL A 268 -21.43 6.32 13.13
N SER A 269 -20.69 6.57 14.21
CA SER A 269 -19.53 5.75 14.59
C SER A 269 -19.94 4.30 14.88
N LEU A 270 -21.05 4.09 15.60
CA LEU A 270 -21.57 2.77 15.87
C LEU A 270 -21.98 2.02 14.59
N GLU A 271 -22.59 2.71 13.64
CA GLU A 271 -22.91 2.13 12.33
C GLU A 271 -21.65 1.71 11.56
N GLU A 272 -20.65 2.58 11.51
CA GLU A 272 -19.36 2.26 10.87
C GLU A 272 -18.65 1.11 11.60
N ARG A 273 -18.73 1.06 12.93
CA ARG A 273 -18.18 -0.05 13.72
C ARG A 273 -18.83 -1.39 13.38
N ARG A 274 -20.17 -1.45 13.31
CA ARG A 274 -20.89 -2.66 12.90
C ARG A 274 -20.48 -3.13 11.49
N ARG A 275 -20.24 -2.20 10.57
CA ARG A 275 -19.75 -2.53 9.22
C ARG A 275 -18.32 -3.06 9.24
N ALA A 276 -17.47 -2.50 10.12
CA ALA A 276 -16.12 -3.01 10.33
C ALA A 276 -16.12 -4.44 10.87
N ASP A 277 -16.98 -4.71 11.87
CA ASP A 277 -17.10 -6.02 12.49
C ASP A 277 -17.62 -7.06 11.49
N HIS A 278 -18.61 -6.71 10.67
CA HIS A 278 -19.08 -7.58 9.58
C HIS A 278 -17.98 -7.84 8.55
N GLY A 279 -17.26 -6.81 8.13
CA GLY A 279 -16.10 -6.96 7.21
C GLY A 279 -14.96 -7.79 7.79
N ALA A 280 -14.84 -7.82 9.15
CA ALA A 280 -13.88 -8.66 9.84
C ALA A 280 -14.21 -10.16 9.80
N GLU A 281 -15.43 -10.54 9.44
CA GLU A 281 -15.86 -11.93 9.25
C GLU A 281 -15.67 -12.39 7.81
N GLU A 282 -15.76 -11.47 6.85
CA GLU A 282 -15.80 -11.78 5.41
C GLU A 282 -14.44 -12.15 4.79
N TRP A 283 -13.30 -11.84 5.43
CA TRP A 283 -11.98 -12.04 4.81
C TRP A 283 -11.53 -13.51 4.75
N ALA A 284 -12.13 -14.38 5.56
CA ALA A 284 -11.69 -15.76 5.71
C ALA A 284 -11.82 -16.57 4.40
N GLU A 285 -12.91 -16.39 3.64
CA GLU A 285 -13.13 -17.07 2.38
C GLU A 285 -12.17 -16.59 1.28
N PRO A 286 -12.04 -15.29 0.97
CA PRO A 286 -11.00 -14.80 0.07
C PRO A 286 -9.58 -15.18 0.48
N TRP A 287 -9.31 -15.25 1.79
CA TRP A 287 -8.03 -15.76 2.26
C TRP A 287 -7.80 -17.22 1.86
N GLN A 288 -8.78 -18.12 2.02
CA GLN A 288 -8.65 -19.51 1.58
C GLN A 288 -8.36 -19.57 0.08
N PHE A 289 -9.07 -18.79 -0.72
CA PHE A 289 -8.87 -18.74 -2.17
C PHE A 289 -7.45 -18.28 -2.56
N VAL A 290 -6.84 -17.38 -1.80
CA VAL A 290 -5.44 -16.98 -2.00
C VAL A 290 -4.48 -18.05 -1.49
N ARG A 291 -4.73 -18.58 -0.29
CA ARG A 291 -3.88 -19.58 0.38
C ARG A 291 -3.75 -20.87 -0.42
N ASP A 292 -4.85 -21.30 -1.01
CA ASP A 292 -4.95 -22.58 -1.72
C ASP A 292 -4.59 -22.44 -3.21
N PHE A 293 -4.15 -21.25 -3.63
CA PHE A 293 -3.66 -21.05 -4.99
C PHE A 293 -2.44 -21.90 -5.27
N ARG A 294 -2.51 -22.66 -6.36
CA ARG A 294 -1.38 -23.39 -6.93
C ARG A 294 -1.24 -22.94 -8.37
N PRO A 295 -0.10 -22.36 -8.75
CA PRO A 295 0.13 -21.97 -10.14
C PRO A 295 0.04 -23.22 -11.02
N LYS A 296 -0.69 -23.11 -12.13
CA LYS A 296 -0.63 -24.15 -13.17
C LYS A 296 0.76 -24.09 -13.76
N GLU A 297 1.51 -25.15 -13.57
CA GLU A 297 2.86 -25.25 -14.09
C GLU A 297 2.83 -25.29 -15.62
N THR A 298 3.43 -24.27 -16.22
CA THR A 298 3.99 -24.38 -17.55
C THR A 298 5.50 -24.28 -17.35
N VAL A 299 6.16 -25.43 -17.31
CA VAL A 299 7.63 -25.60 -17.16
C VAL A 299 8.14 -25.22 -15.76
N MET A 300 8.13 -26.18 -14.85
CA MET A 300 8.76 -26.03 -13.54
C MET A 300 9.61 -27.24 -13.17
N THR A 301 10.88 -27.02 -13.08
CA THR A 301 11.77 -27.79 -12.23
C THR A 301 11.65 -27.33 -10.78
N SER A 302 11.09 -28.20 -9.93
CA SER A 302 11.39 -28.44 -8.53
C SER A 302 11.31 -27.36 -7.43
N TYR A 303 10.74 -26.18 -7.58
CA TYR A 303 10.47 -25.28 -6.44
C TYR A 303 9.07 -24.66 -6.55
N SER A 304 8.16 -25.13 -5.68
CA SER A 304 6.86 -24.50 -5.51
C SER A 304 7.01 -23.13 -4.85
N PHE A 305 6.23 -22.12 -5.25
CA PHE A 305 6.18 -20.82 -4.62
C PHE A 305 5.72 -20.87 -3.14
N PHE A 306 5.18 -21.99 -2.68
CA PHE A 306 4.33 -22.07 -1.51
C PHE A 306 4.77 -23.11 -0.46
N ASP A 307 5.86 -23.84 -0.67
CA ASP A 307 6.40 -24.80 0.30
C ASP A 307 7.16 -24.13 1.44
#